data_308212d631056d995180f5f858957721
#
_entry.id   308212d631056d995180f5f858957721
#
_cell.length_a   1.000
_cell.length_b   1.000
_cell.length_c   1.000
_cell.angle_alpha   90.00
_cell.angle_beta   90.00
_cell.angle_gamma   90.00
#
_symmetry.space_group_name_H-M   'P 1'
#
loop_
_entity.id
_entity.type
_entity.pdbx_description
1 polymer ?
#
loop_
_entity_poly.entity_id
_entity_poly.type
_entity_poly.pdbx_seq_one_letter_code
_entity_poly.pdbx_strand_id
1 'polypeptide(L)'
;MNPVDKRRREFLGTATAIAGAMIAPGIFLYDYAQAKSPGEAASNKVRWGMLIDTTKCASGCTDCVDACNKENGLPGTTRTTDAQWIRKVDLKDLKSGKTLSAPVMCQHCADPPCVDVCPTGASFKRADGIVLVDRHTCIGCRYCMMACPYTARSFVHEPTHG
;
A
#
# COMPACT_ATOMS: atom_id res chain seq x y z
N MET A 1 1.81 20.84 -18.75
CA MET A 1 0.96 21.04 -17.54
C MET A 1 0.47 22.48 -17.56
N ASN A 2 -0.84 22.68 -17.54
CA ASN A 2 -1.47 24.00 -17.71
C ASN A 2 -1.27 24.84 -16.42
N PRO A 3 -0.86 26.12 -16.49
CA PRO A 3 -0.62 26.97 -15.31
C PRO A 3 -1.86 27.14 -14.40
N VAL A 4 -3.05 26.91 -14.92
CA VAL A 4 -4.31 26.89 -14.15
C VAL A 4 -4.39 25.71 -13.18
N ASP A 5 -3.83 24.55 -13.53
CA ASP A 5 -3.83 23.36 -12.67
C ASP A 5 -2.88 23.52 -11.47
N LYS A 6 -1.78 24.23 -11.66
CA LYS A 6 -0.82 24.49 -10.58
C LYS A 6 -1.43 25.40 -9.51
N ARG A 7 -2.11 26.48 -9.92
CA ARG A 7 -2.78 27.40 -8.98
C ARG A 7 -3.95 26.76 -8.23
N ARG A 8 -4.70 25.85 -8.88
CA ARG A 8 -5.78 25.11 -8.20
C ARG A 8 -5.25 24.16 -7.13
N ARG A 9 -4.13 23.48 -7.38
CA ARG A 9 -3.48 22.60 -6.38
C ARG A 9 -2.90 23.39 -5.21
N GLU A 10 -2.28 24.53 -5.47
CA GLU A 10 -1.76 25.42 -4.43
C GLU A 10 -2.89 26.02 -3.57
N PHE A 11 -4.02 26.40 -4.20
CA PHE A 11 -5.20 26.90 -3.49
C PHE A 11 -5.85 25.82 -2.62
N LEU A 12 -6.00 24.61 -3.12
CA LEU A 12 -6.55 23.49 -2.34
C LEU A 12 -5.62 23.09 -1.19
N GLY A 13 -4.31 23.13 -1.38
CA GLY A 13 -3.32 22.87 -0.33
C GLY A 13 -3.36 23.91 0.78
N THR A 14 -3.49 25.19 0.47
CA THR A 14 -3.61 26.26 1.46
C THR A 14 -4.98 26.28 2.15
N ALA A 15 -6.05 25.98 1.44
CA ALA A 15 -7.40 25.93 2.01
C ALA A 15 -7.56 24.78 3.02
N THR A 16 -6.96 23.60 2.75
CA THR A 16 -6.95 22.47 3.69
C THR A 16 -6.08 22.75 4.92
N ALA A 17 -4.96 23.43 4.78
CA ALA A 17 -4.12 23.83 5.91
C ALA A 17 -4.81 24.82 6.84
N ILE A 18 -5.55 25.79 6.29
CA ILE A 18 -6.29 26.80 7.08
C ILE A 18 -7.53 26.19 7.72
N ALA A 19 -8.26 25.31 7.04
CA ALA A 19 -9.44 24.63 7.61
C ALA A 19 -9.04 23.66 8.73
N GLY A 20 -7.87 23.01 8.64
CA GLY A 20 -7.34 22.12 9.68
C GLY A 20 -6.98 22.84 10.98
N ALA A 21 -6.55 24.10 10.89
CA ALA A 21 -6.19 24.91 12.08
C ALA A 21 -7.37 25.38 12.92
N MET A 22 -8.60 25.29 12.39
CA MET A 22 -9.81 25.80 13.04
C MET A 22 -10.66 24.75 13.79
N ILE A 23 -10.28 23.45 13.77
CA ILE A 23 -11.23 22.37 14.07
C ILE A 23 -11.20 21.88 15.53
N ALA A 24 -10.22 22.11 16.34
CA ALA A 24 -10.32 21.93 17.81
C ALA A 24 -9.00 22.29 18.53
N PRO A 25 -9.03 22.88 19.72
CA PRO A 25 -7.85 23.01 20.57
C PRO A 25 -7.40 21.61 21.03
N GLY A 26 -6.22 21.19 20.60
CA GLY A 26 -5.60 19.91 20.99
C GLY A 26 -5.43 18.89 19.86
N ILE A 27 -5.87 19.15 18.64
CA ILE A 27 -5.57 18.30 17.47
C ILE A 27 -4.37 18.91 16.73
N PHE A 28 -3.20 18.32 16.90
CA PHE A 28 -2.04 18.61 16.07
C PHE A 28 -2.13 17.75 14.81
N LEU A 29 -2.51 18.36 13.68
CA LEU A 29 -2.35 17.74 12.37
C LEU A 29 -0.86 17.79 12.03
N TYR A 30 -0.19 16.66 12.19
CA TYR A 30 1.14 16.51 11.65
C TYR A 30 1.04 16.36 10.14
N ASP A 31 1.68 17.24 9.41
CA ASP A 31 1.83 17.16 7.95
C ASP A 31 2.83 16.04 7.62
N TYR A 32 2.34 14.79 7.62
CA TYR A 32 3.17 13.59 7.53
C TYR A 32 3.47 13.12 6.12
N ALA A 33 2.89 13.72 5.11
CA ALA A 33 3.07 13.21 3.75
C ALA A 33 3.15 14.33 2.72
N GLN A 34 4.29 14.97 2.64
CA GLN A 34 4.65 15.61 1.38
C GLN A 34 5.05 14.51 0.39
N ALA A 35 4.19 14.27 -0.59
CA ALA A 35 4.53 13.39 -1.69
C ALA A 35 5.81 13.90 -2.35
N LYS A 36 6.79 13.02 -2.49
CA LYS A 36 8.06 13.32 -3.14
C LYS A 36 7.81 13.84 -4.56
N SER A 37 8.54 14.85 -5.00
CA SER A 37 8.41 15.35 -6.36
C SER A 37 8.74 14.27 -7.39
N PRO A 38 8.00 14.17 -8.50
CA PRO A 38 8.34 13.24 -9.57
C PRO A 38 9.78 13.52 -10.08
N GLY A 39 10.62 12.48 -10.10
CA GLY A 39 12.01 12.59 -10.54
C GLY A 39 13.06 12.67 -9.43
N GLU A 40 12.67 12.87 -8.19
CA GLU A 40 13.61 12.80 -7.08
C GLU A 40 13.95 11.36 -6.72
N ALA A 41 15.25 11.02 -6.69
CA ALA A 41 15.70 9.67 -6.36
C ALA A 41 15.31 9.24 -4.93
N ALA A 42 15.02 7.97 -4.73
CA ALA A 42 14.74 7.43 -3.40
C ALA A 42 15.94 7.61 -2.47
N SER A 43 15.71 8.04 -1.24
CA SER A 43 16.73 8.30 -0.24
C SER A 43 16.61 7.32 0.93
N ASN A 44 17.74 6.87 1.46
CA ASN A 44 17.78 6.04 2.66
C ASN A 44 17.56 6.82 3.97
N LYS A 45 17.46 8.14 3.89
CA LYS A 45 17.27 9.02 5.06
C LYS A 45 15.85 8.94 5.64
N VAL A 46 14.87 8.56 4.81
CA VAL A 46 13.47 8.48 5.22
C VAL A 46 12.97 7.07 4.92
N ARG A 47 12.47 6.38 5.94
CA ARG A 47 11.77 5.11 5.79
C ARG A 47 10.29 5.34 6.05
N TRP A 48 9.48 5.01 5.07
CA TRP A 48 8.03 5.17 5.16
C TRP A 48 7.42 4.08 6.03
N GLY A 49 6.37 4.46 6.78
CA GLY A 49 5.55 3.55 7.55
C GLY A 49 4.07 3.90 7.39
N MET A 50 3.21 2.93 7.65
CA MET A 50 1.76 3.12 7.67
C MET A 50 1.24 2.69 9.05
N LEU A 51 0.51 3.59 9.70
CA LEU A 51 -0.22 3.28 10.92
C LEU A 51 -1.67 2.92 10.57
N ILE A 52 -2.11 1.75 11.01
CA ILE A 52 -3.47 1.28 10.78
C ILE A 52 -4.17 1.13 12.13
N ASP A 53 -5.23 1.90 12.33
CA ASP A 53 -6.09 1.78 13.50
C ASP A 53 -7.11 0.67 13.29
N THR A 54 -6.79 -0.53 13.77
CA THR A 54 -7.64 -1.72 13.62
C THR A 54 -8.93 -1.65 14.44
N THR A 55 -9.03 -0.73 15.39
CA THR A 55 -10.28 -0.54 16.16
C THR A 55 -11.40 0.04 15.31
N LYS A 56 -11.05 0.73 14.22
CA LYS A 56 -11.99 1.29 13.26
C LYS A 56 -12.38 0.33 12.14
N CYS A 57 -11.74 -0.84 12.07
CA CYS A 57 -12.05 -1.86 11.07
C CYS A 57 -13.31 -2.62 11.48
N ALA A 58 -14.45 -2.25 10.91
CA ALA A 58 -15.68 -2.98 11.11
C ALA A 58 -15.64 -4.37 10.46
N SER A 59 -16.28 -5.36 11.11
CA SER A 59 -16.49 -6.67 10.50
C SER A 59 -17.30 -6.52 9.20
N GLY A 60 -16.86 -7.18 8.13
CA GLY A 60 -17.51 -7.10 6.81
C GLY A 60 -17.17 -5.86 5.97
N CYS A 61 -16.51 -4.83 6.49
CA CYS A 61 -16.05 -3.70 5.69
C CYS A 61 -14.94 -4.11 4.72
N THR A 62 -15.04 -3.75 3.43
CA THR A 62 -14.07 -4.05 2.37
C THR A 62 -13.52 -2.80 1.69
N ASP A 63 -13.81 -1.62 2.20
CA ASP A 63 -13.53 -0.32 1.55
C ASP A 63 -12.07 -0.17 1.12
N CYS A 64 -11.12 -0.63 1.94
CA CYS A 64 -9.68 -0.57 1.60
C CYS A 64 -9.31 -1.51 0.44
N VAL A 65 -9.96 -2.68 0.35
CA VAL A 65 -9.76 -3.64 -0.74
C VAL A 65 -10.38 -3.10 -2.01
N ASP A 66 -11.60 -2.61 -1.94
CA ASP A 66 -12.35 -2.08 -3.08
C ASP A 66 -11.68 -0.82 -3.66
N ALA A 67 -11.20 0.07 -2.80
CA ALA A 67 -10.44 1.24 -3.22
C ALA A 67 -9.14 0.84 -3.92
N CYS A 68 -8.40 -0.15 -3.39
CA CYS A 68 -7.18 -0.65 -4.01
C CYS A 68 -7.45 -1.30 -5.36
N ASN A 69 -8.50 -2.12 -5.45
CA ASN A 69 -8.88 -2.80 -6.69
C ASN A 69 -9.28 -1.79 -7.77
N LYS A 70 -10.08 -0.80 -7.40
CA LYS A 70 -10.53 0.27 -8.33
C LYS A 70 -9.36 1.09 -8.87
N GLU A 71 -8.45 1.51 -7.99
CA GLU A 71 -7.29 2.34 -8.36
C GLU A 71 -6.32 1.59 -9.30
N ASN A 72 -6.15 0.30 -9.08
CA ASN A 72 -5.19 -0.52 -9.81
C ASN A 72 -5.81 -1.37 -10.92
N GLY A 73 -7.09 -1.20 -11.23
CA GLY A 73 -7.79 -1.94 -12.29
C GLY A 73 -7.85 -3.44 -12.04
N LEU A 74 -7.91 -3.88 -10.78
CA LEU A 74 -8.02 -5.29 -10.44
C LEU A 74 -9.49 -5.74 -10.55
N PRO A 75 -9.76 -6.97 -11.09
CA PRO A 75 -11.12 -7.44 -11.36
C PRO A 75 -11.96 -7.76 -10.10
N GLY A 76 -11.40 -7.57 -8.92
CA GLY A 76 -12.03 -7.97 -7.66
C GLY A 76 -11.60 -9.37 -7.21
N THR A 77 -12.25 -9.89 -6.16
CA THR A 77 -11.86 -11.15 -5.49
C THR A 77 -12.95 -12.20 -5.62
N THR A 78 -13.32 -12.55 -6.84
CA THR A 78 -14.35 -13.55 -7.13
C THR A 78 -13.78 -14.97 -7.28
N ARG A 79 -12.54 -15.08 -7.76
CA ARG A 79 -11.83 -16.35 -7.94
C ARG A 79 -10.65 -16.45 -6.99
N THR A 80 -10.26 -17.66 -6.63
CA THR A 80 -9.08 -17.93 -5.77
C THR A 80 -7.76 -17.49 -6.41
N THR A 81 -7.74 -17.32 -7.73
CA THR A 81 -6.58 -16.89 -8.53
C THR A 81 -6.52 -15.39 -8.76
N ASP A 82 -7.55 -14.64 -8.36
CA ASP A 82 -7.58 -13.19 -8.55
C ASP A 82 -6.51 -12.50 -7.72
N ALA A 83 -5.89 -11.49 -8.32
CA ALA A 83 -4.84 -10.73 -7.65
C ALA A 83 -5.41 -9.93 -6.47
N GLN A 84 -4.77 -10.03 -5.32
CA GLN A 84 -5.15 -9.33 -4.10
C GLN A 84 -3.93 -8.61 -3.55
N TRP A 85 -3.87 -7.30 -3.70
CA TRP A 85 -2.77 -6.49 -3.17
C TRP A 85 -3.01 -6.07 -1.73
N ILE A 86 -4.28 -5.88 -1.36
CA ILE A 86 -4.74 -5.74 0.01
C ILE A 86 -5.78 -6.83 0.28
N ARG A 87 -5.64 -7.53 1.40
CA ARG A 87 -6.61 -8.51 1.87
C ARG A 87 -7.09 -8.11 3.25
N LYS A 88 -8.37 -8.22 3.50
CA LYS A 88 -8.90 -8.12 4.85
C LYS A 88 -8.89 -9.50 5.50
N VAL A 89 -8.36 -9.56 6.70
CA VAL A 89 -8.32 -10.79 7.50
C VAL A 89 -9.08 -10.54 8.80
N ASP A 90 -10.03 -11.42 9.09
CA ASP A 90 -10.75 -11.45 10.36
C ASP A 90 -10.11 -12.48 11.29
N LEU A 91 -9.56 -12.01 12.38
CA LEU A 91 -8.91 -12.83 13.41
C LEU A 91 -9.88 -13.01 14.59
N LYS A 92 -10.03 -14.23 15.05
CA LYS A 92 -10.80 -14.53 16.25
C LYS A 92 -9.86 -15.12 17.32
N ASP A 93 -9.78 -14.45 18.45
CA ASP A 93 -9.10 -15.00 19.61
C ASP A 93 -9.96 -16.13 20.23
N LEU A 94 -9.42 -17.33 20.22
CA LEU A 94 -10.14 -18.51 20.71
C LEU A 94 -10.35 -18.50 22.24
N LYS A 95 -9.53 -17.75 22.99
CA LYS A 95 -9.64 -17.66 24.45
C LYS A 95 -10.64 -16.61 24.90
N SER A 96 -10.53 -15.41 24.34
CA SER A 96 -11.37 -14.27 24.75
C SER A 96 -12.65 -14.13 23.90
N GLY A 97 -12.73 -14.82 22.76
CA GLY A 97 -13.81 -14.70 21.79
C GLY A 97 -13.82 -13.38 21.02
N LYS A 98 -12.86 -12.49 21.28
CA LYS A 98 -12.75 -11.20 20.57
C LYS A 98 -12.41 -11.39 19.12
N THR A 99 -13.05 -10.60 18.26
CA THR A 99 -12.76 -10.54 16.83
C THR A 99 -12.02 -9.24 16.51
N LEU A 100 -11.02 -9.34 15.65
CA LEU A 100 -10.25 -8.20 15.13
C LEU A 100 -10.18 -8.34 13.62
N SER A 101 -10.48 -7.26 12.91
CA SER A 101 -10.31 -7.19 11.46
C SER A 101 -9.12 -6.30 11.12
N ALA A 102 -8.29 -6.74 10.19
CA ALA A 102 -7.14 -5.95 9.77
C ALA A 102 -6.86 -6.12 8.26
N PRO A 103 -6.46 -5.06 7.56
CA PRO A 103 -5.93 -5.17 6.22
C PRO A 103 -4.52 -5.76 6.27
N VAL A 104 -4.25 -6.74 5.41
CA VAL A 104 -2.94 -7.36 5.24
C VAL A 104 -2.43 -7.04 3.83
N MET A 105 -1.23 -6.50 3.76
CA MET A 105 -0.55 -6.10 2.54
C MET A 105 0.95 -6.34 2.64
N CYS A 106 1.72 -5.97 1.61
CA CYS A 106 3.18 -6.06 1.67
C CYS A 106 3.74 -5.25 2.84
N GLN A 107 4.59 -5.89 3.66
CA GLN A 107 5.19 -5.27 4.84
C GLN A 107 6.51 -4.56 4.54
N HIS A 108 6.96 -4.56 3.28
CA HIS A 108 8.25 -3.99 2.88
C HIS A 108 9.38 -4.36 3.86
N CYS A 109 9.58 -5.67 4.03
CA CYS A 109 10.47 -6.26 5.04
C CYS A 109 11.87 -5.64 5.05
N ALA A 110 12.52 -5.65 6.23
CA ALA A 110 13.92 -5.26 6.34
C ALA A 110 14.82 -6.22 5.55
N ASP A 111 14.59 -7.52 5.73
CA ASP A 111 15.27 -8.60 4.99
C ASP A 111 14.19 -9.37 4.20
N PRO A 112 13.92 -8.96 2.96
CA PRO A 112 12.78 -9.47 2.20
C PRO A 112 13.09 -10.80 1.51
N PRO A 113 12.61 -11.98 1.97
CA PRO A 113 12.91 -13.27 1.37
C PRO A 113 12.44 -13.36 -0.08
N CYS A 114 11.44 -12.58 -0.46
CA CYS A 114 10.97 -12.51 -1.83
C CYS A 114 11.96 -11.81 -2.79
N VAL A 115 12.93 -11.07 -2.28
CA VAL A 115 14.05 -10.52 -3.07
C VAL A 115 15.12 -11.59 -3.22
N ASP A 116 15.46 -12.27 -2.14
CA ASP A 116 16.55 -13.26 -2.10
C ASP A 116 16.29 -14.45 -3.04
N VAL A 117 15.03 -14.88 -3.17
CA VAL A 117 14.69 -16.01 -4.05
C VAL A 117 14.47 -15.63 -5.51
N CYS A 118 14.62 -14.36 -5.88
CA CYS A 118 14.35 -13.92 -7.24
C CYS A 118 15.54 -14.22 -8.16
N PRO A 119 15.41 -15.16 -9.12
CA PRO A 119 16.55 -15.59 -9.94
C PRO A 119 17.00 -14.52 -10.94
N THR A 120 16.14 -13.58 -11.29
CA THR A 120 16.43 -12.52 -12.25
C THR A 120 16.74 -11.17 -11.59
N GLY A 121 16.63 -11.06 -10.26
CA GLY A 121 16.76 -9.79 -9.56
C GLY A 121 15.61 -8.82 -9.83
N ALA A 122 14.52 -9.27 -10.48
CA ALA A 122 13.34 -8.44 -10.75
C ALA A 122 12.66 -7.96 -9.46
N SER A 123 12.69 -8.77 -8.39
CA SER A 123 12.26 -8.34 -7.08
C SER A 123 13.43 -7.67 -6.37
N PHE A 124 13.27 -6.43 -5.96
CA PHE A 124 14.34 -5.64 -5.34
C PHE A 124 13.83 -4.76 -4.23
N LYS A 125 14.74 -4.32 -3.37
CA LYS A 125 14.46 -3.36 -2.31
C LYS A 125 15.09 -2.02 -2.68
N ARG A 126 14.26 -1.00 -2.75
CA ARG A 126 14.68 0.37 -3.03
C ARG A 126 15.38 1.00 -1.81
N ALA A 127 16.13 2.07 -2.00
CA ALA A 127 16.92 2.72 -0.93
C ALA A 127 16.08 3.20 0.27
N ASP A 128 14.83 3.59 0.03
CA ASP A 128 13.86 3.98 1.08
C ASP A 128 13.19 2.79 1.79
N GLY A 129 13.60 1.57 1.46
CA GLY A 129 13.09 0.34 2.06
C GLY A 129 11.84 -0.24 1.39
N ILE A 130 11.32 0.39 0.35
CA ILE A 130 10.18 -0.14 -0.41
C ILE A 130 10.63 -1.33 -1.27
N VAL A 131 9.89 -2.43 -1.15
CA VAL A 131 10.13 -3.65 -1.95
C VAL A 131 9.23 -3.65 -3.17
N LEU A 132 9.84 -3.73 -4.35
CA LEU A 132 9.19 -3.62 -5.65
C LEU A 132 9.49 -4.81 -6.55
N VAL A 133 8.80 -4.87 -7.69
CA VAL A 133 9.07 -5.82 -8.77
C VAL A 133 9.19 -5.04 -10.08
N ASP A 134 10.31 -5.21 -10.76
CA ASP A 134 10.45 -4.76 -12.14
C ASP A 134 9.73 -5.73 -13.08
N ARG A 135 8.67 -5.25 -13.73
CA ARG A 135 7.84 -6.06 -14.63
C ARG A 135 8.60 -6.48 -15.90
N HIS A 136 9.58 -5.70 -16.35
CA HIS A 136 10.35 -5.99 -17.56
C HIS A 136 11.37 -7.10 -17.36
N THR A 137 11.91 -7.22 -16.16
CA THR A 137 12.89 -8.24 -15.79
C THR A 137 12.24 -9.52 -15.24
N CYS A 138 10.96 -9.41 -14.83
CA CYS A 138 10.22 -10.50 -14.19
C CYS A 138 9.85 -11.60 -15.20
N ILE A 139 10.27 -12.85 -14.94
CA ILE A 139 9.93 -14.04 -15.74
C ILE A 139 8.68 -14.80 -15.25
N GLY A 140 8.01 -14.32 -14.20
CA GLY A 140 6.78 -14.93 -13.69
C GLY A 140 6.94 -16.27 -12.96
N CYS A 141 8.13 -16.62 -12.48
CA CYS A 141 8.40 -17.91 -11.83
C CYS A 141 7.66 -18.13 -10.49
N ARG A 142 7.10 -17.09 -9.88
CA ARG A 142 6.28 -17.09 -8.65
C ARG A 142 7.02 -17.50 -7.36
N TYR A 143 8.33 -17.69 -7.36
CA TYR A 143 9.08 -18.02 -6.14
C TYR A 143 8.91 -16.96 -5.05
N CYS A 144 8.82 -15.69 -5.43
CA CYS A 144 8.57 -14.60 -4.49
C CYS A 144 7.20 -14.70 -3.78
N MET A 145 6.20 -15.36 -4.39
CA MET A 145 4.90 -15.61 -3.76
C MET A 145 5.02 -16.70 -2.70
N MET A 146 5.77 -17.78 -3.00
CA MET A 146 5.98 -18.90 -2.08
C MET A 146 6.86 -18.49 -0.89
N ALA A 147 7.85 -17.63 -1.12
CA ALA A 147 8.76 -17.17 -0.08
C ALA A 147 8.13 -16.12 0.86
N CYS A 148 7.03 -15.49 0.49
CA CYS A 148 6.41 -14.45 1.31
C CYS A 148 5.65 -15.04 2.49
N PRO A 149 6.09 -14.82 3.76
CA PRO A 149 5.42 -15.38 4.92
C PRO A 149 4.02 -14.77 5.16
N TYR A 150 3.77 -13.59 4.61
CA TYR A 150 2.48 -12.89 4.72
C TYR A 150 1.54 -13.20 3.56
N THR A 151 1.96 -13.98 2.58
CA THR A 151 1.23 -14.24 1.33
C THR A 151 0.75 -12.94 0.66
N ALA A 152 1.54 -11.88 0.76
CA ALA A 152 1.18 -10.54 0.31
C ALA A 152 1.45 -10.32 -1.19
N ARG A 153 2.06 -11.30 -1.88
CA ARG A 153 2.32 -11.23 -3.31
C ARG A 153 1.27 -11.99 -4.09
N SER A 154 0.76 -11.36 -5.12
CA SER A 154 -0.20 -11.97 -6.05
C SER A 154 0.36 -11.96 -7.46
N PHE A 155 -0.01 -12.95 -8.26
CA PHE A 155 0.28 -12.99 -9.68
C PHE A 155 -0.94 -12.46 -10.44
N VAL A 156 -0.69 -11.54 -11.36
CA VAL A 156 -1.73 -10.95 -12.20
C VAL A 156 -1.79 -11.76 -13.49
N HIS A 157 -2.90 -12.44 -13.74
CA HIS A 157 -3.10 -13.28 -14.92
C HIS A 157 -3.70 -12.53 -16.11
N GLU A 158 -4.36 -11.42 -15.84
CA GLU A 158 -5.06 -10.61 -16.83
C GLU A 158 -4.43 -9.22 -16.91
N PRO A 159 -4.45 -8.54 -18.05
CA PRO A 159 -3.95 -7.18 -18.15
C PRO A 159 -4.68 -6.27 -17.15
N THR A 160 -3.92 -5.52 -16.35
CA THR A 160 -4.44 -4.45 -15.50
C THR A 160 -4.23 -3.12 -16.19
N HIS A 161 -5.16 -2.19 -15.97
CA HIS A 161 -5.00 -0.82 -16.44
C HIS A 161 -3.86 -0.17 -15.63
N GLY A 162 -2.73 0.02 -16.27
CA GLY A 162 -1.55 0.66 -15.67
C GLY A 162 -0.62 1.19 -16.73
#